data_0a4e05705366be20212c01cb5358104c
#
_entry.id   0a4e05705366be20212c01cb5358104c
#
_cell.length_a   1.000
_cell.length_b   1.000
_cell.length_c   1.000
_cell.angle_alpha   90.00
_cell.angle_beta   90.00
_cell.angle_gamma   90.00
#
_symmetry.space_group_name_H-M   'P 1'
#
loop_
_entity.id
_entity.type
_entity.pdbx_description
1 polymer ?
#
loop_
_entity_poly.entity_id
_entity_poly.type
_entity_poly.pdbx_seq_one_letter_code
_entity_poly.pdbx_strand_id
1 'polypeptide(L)'
;QSFSPTDKLTYEQAHEIGVRMAEYFKGFQVVVATHIDREHIHNHIVLNTVNFENGLKFHQSKQDLQKIKDLSNQICKEYGLAITEQKSKVDDIKINEYQARIKGISWKELLTKDIDSVMEKSNNKYEFFTGMNKLGYKVNWSKEKLSIIYTTPTGYKCSDKKLHKE
;
A
#
# COMPACT_ATOMS: atom_id res chain seq x y z
N GLN A 1 11.87 6.77 -4.43
CA GLN A 1 12.03 6.93 -2.97
C GLN A 1 11.11 8.05 -2.49
N SER A 2 10.20 7.75 -1.55
CA SER A 2 9.26 8.74 -0.98
C SER A 2 9.56 8.95 0.50
N PHE A 3 9.38 10.18 0.95
CA PHE A 3 9.56 10.58 2.34
C PHE A 3 8.21 10.79 3.02
N SER A 4 8.16 10.67 4.34
CA SER A 4 6.92 10.94 5.07
C SER A 4 6.58 12.44 5.01
N PRO A 5 5.31 12.82 4.86
CA PRO A 5 4.90 14.23 4.96
C PRO A 5 5.23 14.87 6.33
N THR A 6 5.44 14.03 7.36
CA THR A 6 5.81 14.47 8.71
C THR A 6 7.31 14.67 8.90
N ASP A 7 8.13 14.23 7.96
CA ASP A 7 9.57 14.39 8.01
C ASP A 7 9.95 15.87 7.79
N LYS A 8 10.78 16.42 8.69
CA LYS A 8 11.34 17.74 8.52
C LYS A 8 12.55 17.67 7.59
N LEU A 9 12.27 17.60 6.29
CA LEU A 9 13.26 17.40 5.24
C LEU A 9 13.24 18.57 4.27
N THR A 10 14.42 19.14 3.95
CA THR A 10 14.53 20.14 2.88
C THR A 10 14.64 19.45 1.51
N TYR A 11 14.39 20.20 0.45
CA TYR A 11 14.47 19.68 -0.92
C TYR A 11 15.90 19.26 -1.28
N GLU A 12 16.89 20.02 -0.80
CA GLU A 12 18.31 19.75 -0.99
C GLU A 12 18.73 18.46 -0.28
N GLN A 13 18.28 18.27 0.95
CA GLN A 13 18.54 17.04 1.70
C GLN A 13 17.86 15.83 1.03
N ALA A 14 16.64 15.99 0.56
CA ALA A 14 15.94 14.92 -0.18
C ALA A 14 16.71 14.54 -1.45
N HIS A 15 17.22 15.53 -2.19
CA HIS A 15 18.03 15.31 -3.38
C HIS A 15 19.34 14.61 -3.05
N GLU A 16 20.05 15.07 -2.03
CA GLU A 16 21.29 14.45 -1.56
C GLU A 16 21.10 12.98 -1.19
N ILE A 17 20.03 12.65 -0.48
CA ILE A 17 19.66 11.26 -0.16
C ILE A 17 19.44 10.45 -1.45
N GLY A 18 18.76 11.03 -2.44
CA GLY A 18 18.58 10.41 -3.75
C GLY A 18 19.87 10.16 -4.49
N VAL A 19 20.81 11.10 -4.46
CA VAL A 19 22.14 10.96 -5.07
C VAL A 19 22.93 9.86 -4.37
N ARG A 20 22.94 9.80 -3.04
CA ARG A 20 23.58 8.73 -2.28
C ARG A 20 22.98 7.35 -2.59
N MET A 21 21.67 7.28 -2.80
CA MET A 21 21.00 6.06 -3.27
C MET A 21 21.48 5.65 -4.67
N ALA A 22 21.69 6.63 -5.56
CA ALA A 22 22.14 6.40 -6.93
C ALA A 22 23.55 5.79 -7.00
N GLU A 23 24.42 6.04 -6.02
CA GLU A 23 25.75 5.44 -5.92
C GLU A 23 25.76 3.90 -5.84
N TYR A 24 24.61 3.30 -5.48
CA TYR A 24 24.44 1.85 -5.51
C TYR A 24 24.61 1.29 -6.94
N PHE A 25 24.25 2.05 -7.96
CA PHE A 25 24.21 1.63 -9.35
C PHE A 25 25.52 1.93 -10.09
N LYS A 26 26.66 1.46 -9.54
CA LYS A 26 27.98 1.67 -10.13
C LYS A 26 28.05 1.14 -11.56
N GLY A 27 28.68 1.92 -12.44
CA GLY A 27 28.82 1.59 -13.86
C GLY A 27 27.57 1.85 -14.69
N PHE A 28 26.51 2.41 -14.11
CA PHE A 28 25.31 2.82 -14.84
C PHE A 28 25.17 4.34 -14.83
N GLN A 29 24.65 4.88 -15.92
CA GLN A 29 24.22 6.28 -15.94
C GLN A 29 22.91 6.41 -15.16
N VAL A 30 22.88 7.34 -14.21
CA VAL A 30 21.73 7.54 -13.33
C VAL A 30 21.37 9.01 -13.32
N VAL A 31 20.07 9.29 -13.40
CA VAL A 31 19.50 10.61 -13.19
C VAL A 31 18.62 10.57 -11.94
N VAL A 32 18.82 11.54 -11.05
CA VAL A 32 18.01 11.73 -9.85
C VAL A 32 17.18 12.99 -10.02
N ALA A 33 15.87 12.87 -9.93
CA ALA A 33 14.93 13.99 -9.96
C ALA A 33 14.13 14.02 -8.65
N THR A 34 14.23 15.12 -7.92
CA THR A 34 13.45 15.36 -6.70
C THR A 34 12.18 16.12 -7.03
N HIS A 35 11.03 15.55 -6.71
CA HIS A 35 9.72 16.10 -6.98
C HIS A 35 9.12 16.67 -5.69
N ILE A 36 8.51 17.86 -5.83
CA ILE A 36 7.89 18.64 -4.75
C ILE A 36 6.43 19.00 -5.08
N ASP A 37 5.89 18.42 -6.13
CA ASP A 37 4.55 18.69 -6.69
C ASP A 37 3.42 17.92 -5.99
N ARG A 38 3.75 17.09 -5.00
CA ARG A 38 2.83 16.28 -4.21
C ARG A 38 2.85 16.70 -2.73
N GLU A 39 1.94 16.12 -1.94
CA GLU A 39 1.88 16.32 -0.48
C GLU A 39 3.15 15.85 0.26
N HIS A 40 4.00 15.08 -0.41
CA HIS A 40 5.26 14.56 0.13
C HIS A 40 6.38 14.69 -0.91
N ILE A 41 7.59 14.97 -0.42
CA ILE A 41 8.79 15.00 -1.25
C ILE A 41 9.13 13.57 -1.68
N HIS A 42 9.53 13.40 -2.94
CA HIS A 42 9.95 12.11 -3.45
C HIS A 42 11.00 12.22 -4.55
N ASN A 43 11.88 11.21 -4.62
CA ASN A 43 12.90 11.09 -5.64
C ASN A 43 12.50 10.05 -6.68
N HIS A 44 12.69 10.39 -7.95
CA HIS A 44 12.78 9.46 -9.06
C HIS A 44 14.24 9.21 -9.39
N ILE A 45 14.63 7.93 -9.41
CA ILE A 45 15.96 7.50 -9.80
C ILE A 45 15.81 6.73 -11.11
N VAL A 46 16.25 7.33 -12.19
CA VAL A 46 16.14 6.78 -13.55
C VAL A 46 17.48 6.21 -13.95
N LEU A 47 17.51 4.95 -14.33
CA LEU A 47 18.68 4.19 -14.64
C LEU A 47 18.75 3.87 -16.14
N ASN A 48 19.88 4.15 -16.79
CA ASN A 48 20.17 3.56 -18.09
C ASN A 48 20.46 2.07 -17.89
N THR A 49 19.74 1.22 -18.61
CA THR A 49 19.75 -0.23 -18.36
C THR A 49 21.02 -0.94 -18.83
N VAL A 50 21.93 -0.26 -19.50
CA VAL A 50 23.21 -0.82 -19.97
C VAL A 50 24.34 -0.22 -19.16
N ASN A 51 25.16 -1.08 -18.55
CA ASN A 51 26.37 -0.68 -17.86
C ASN A 51 27.41 -0.19 -18.86
N PHE A 52 27.91 1.04 -18.71
CA PHE A 52 28.83 1.67 -19.66
C PHE A 52 30.27 1.16 -19.55
N GLU A 53 30.62 0.47 -18.46
CA GLU A 53 31.95 -0.10 -18.26
C GLU A 53 32.10 -1.49 -18.91
N ASN A 54 31.03 -2.31 -18.85
CA ASN A 54 31.14 -3.72 -19.27
C ASN A 54 30.05 -4.13 -20.30
N GLY A 55 29.13 -3.22 -20.66
CA GLY A 55 28.06 -3.48 -21.64
C GLY A 55 26.94 -4.41 -21.16
N LEU A 56 26.96 -4.86 -19.90
CA LEU A 56 25.95 -5.78 -19.39
C LEU A 56 24.65 -5.04 -19.06
N LYS A 57 23.54 -5.72 -19.34
CA LYS A 57 22.21 -5.20 -19.01
C LYS A 57 21.94 -5.31 -17.51
N PHE A 58 21.34 -4.28 -16.94
CA PHE A 58 20.87 -4.28 -15.54
C PHE A 58 19.87 -5.41 -15.31
N HIS A 59 20.13 -6.18 -14.27
CA HIS A 59 19.25 -7.23 -13.78
C HIS A 59 19.04 -7.05 -12.29
N GLN A 60 17.80 -7.11 -11.84
CA GLN A 60 17.45 -6.98 -10.43
C GLN A 60 16.80 -8.27 -9.93
N SER A 61 17.43 -8.91 -8.97
CA SER A 61 16.86 -10.01 -8.21
C SER A 61 16.03 -9.48 -7.03
N LYS A 62 15.24 -10.37 -6.39
CA LYS A 62 14.54 -10.03 -5.14
C LYS A 62 15.50 -9.65 -4.02
N GLN A 63 16.68 -10.26 -3.99
CA GLN A 63 17.71 -9.96 -3.01
C GLN A 63 18.30 -8.56 -3.23
N ASP A 64 18.53 -8.16 -4.48
CA ASP A 64 19.02 -6.83 -4.80
C ASP A 64 18.01 -5.75 -4.47
N LEU A 65 16.72 -6.02 -4.71
CA LEU A 65 15.66 -5.12 -4.26
C LEU A 65 15.67 -4.94 -2.74
N GLN A 66 15.92 -6.01 -1.98
CA GLN A 66 16.03 -5.91 -0.53
C GLN A 66 17.23 -5.07 -0.10
N LYS A 67 18.41 -5.25 -0.71
CA LYS A 67 19.60 -4.44 -0.44
C LYS A 67 19.35 -2.95 -0.70
N ILE A 68 18.65 -2.61 -1.79
CA ILE A 68 18.28 -1.22 -2.10
C ILE A 68 17.36 -0.64 -1.03
N LYS A 69 16.39 -1.40 -0.53
CA LYS A 69 15.51 -0.97 0.56
C LYS A 69 16.29 -0.76 1.86
N ASP A 70 17.19 -1.68 2.19
CA ASP A 70 18.01 -1.61 3.40
C ASP A 70 18.95 -0.39 3.34
N LEU A 71 19.56 -0.13 2.18
CA LEU A 71 20.38 1.06 1.94
C LEU A 71 19.52 2.34 2.10
N SER A 72 18.33 2.39 1.53
CA SER A 72 17.42 3.52 1.70
C SER A 72 17.11 3.77 3.17
N ASN A 73 16.77 2.72 3.92
CA ASN A 73 16.47 2.82 5.34
C ASN A 73 17.68 3.27 6.15
N GLN A 74 18.88 2.79 5.80
CA GLN A 74 20.13 3.20 6.44
C GLN A 74 20.38 4.70 6.24
N ILE A 75 20.32 5.17 4.99
CA ILE A 75 20.51 6.60 4.68
C ILE A 75 19.45 7.45 5.41
N CYS A 76 18.17 7.06 5.36
CA CYS A 76 17.12 7.79 6.06
C CYS A 76 17.37 7.89 7.58
N LYS A 77 17.86 6.82 8.21
CA LYS A 77 18.26 6.85 9.63
C LYS A 77 19.35 7.85 9.93
N GLU A 78 20.36 7.97 9.07
CA GLU A 78 21.47 8.92 9.22
C GLU A 78 20.96 10.38 9.21
N TYR A 79 19.86 10.64 8.49
CA TYR A 79 19.18 11.96 8.46
C TYR A 79 18.08 12.10 9.51
N GLY A 80 17.89 11.10 10.40
CA GLY A 80 16.86 11.14 11.45
C GLY A 80 15.42 11.06 10.90
N LEU A 81 15.23 10.51 9.70
CA LEU A 81 13.94 10.41 9.04
C LEU A 81 13.19 9.13 9.44
N ALA A 82 11.87 9.15 9.25
CA ALA A 82 11.02 7.99 9.44
C ALA A 82 11.41 6.86 8.45
N ILE A 83 11.47 5.63 8.96
CA ILE A 83 11.69 4.45 8.13
C ILE A 83 10.43 3.61 8.08
N THR A 84 10.17 3.02 6.92
CA THR A 84 9.07 2.06 6.78
C THR A 84 9.53 0.72 7.35
N GLU A 85 8.99 0.34 8.51
CA GLU A 85 9.15 -1.03 9.00
C GLU A 85 8.49 -1.98 8.01
N GLN A 86 9.20 -3.07 7.66
CA GLN A 86 8.59 -4.13 6.88
C GLN A 86 7.50 -4.77 7.73
N LYS A 87 6.25 -4.36 7.52
CA LYS A 87 5.12 -5.11 8.06
C LYS A 87 5.21 -6.52 7.49
N SER A 88 5.21 -7.50 8.39
CA SER A 88 5.05 -8.91 8.02
C SER A 88 3.91 -9.04 7.01
N LYS A 89 3.98 -10.02 6.10
CA LYS A 89 3.06 -10.30 4.97
C LYS A 89 1.55 -10.40 5.30
N VAL A 90 1.08 -9.64 6.24
CA VAL A 90 -0.33 -9.52 6.58
C VAL A 90 -0.82 -8.31 5.84
N ASP A 91 -1.64 -8.55 4.82
CA ASP A 91 -2.39 -7.62 3.99
C ASP A 91 -1.73 -7.18 2.67
N ASP A 92 -1.78 -8.09 1.69
CA ASP A 92 -1.78 -7.73 0.27
C ASP A 92 -3.12 -7.02 -0.09
N ILE A 93 -3.37 -5.86 0.49
CA ILE A 93 -4.40 -4.97 -0.05
C ILE A 93 -3.85 -4.50 -1.40
N LYS A 94 -4.52 -4.86 -2.48
CA LYS A 94 -4.13 -4.41 -3.81
C LYS A 94 -4.02 -2.89 -3.79
N ILE A 95 -2.96 -2.34 -4.39
CA ILE A 95 -2.67 -0.88 -4.42
C ILE A 95 -3.90 -0.05 -4.78
N ASN A 96 -4.73 -0.53 -5.71
CA ASN A 96 -5.97 0.14 -6.11
C ASN A 96 -7.00 0.22 -4.98
N GLU A 97 -7.08 -0.78 -4.12
CA GLU A 97 -7.99 -0.80 -2.97
C GLU A 97 -7.49 0.10 -1.84
N TYR A 98 -6.18 0.11 -1.59
CA TYR A 98 -5.56 1.03 -0.65
C TYR A 98 -5.80 2.50 -1.05
N GLN A 99 -5.61 2.84 -2.32
CA GLN A 99 -5.89 4.18 -2.83
C GLN A 99 -7.38 4.54 -2.76
N ALA A 100 -8.27 3.58 -3.00
CA ALA A 100 -9.70 3.79 -2.87
C ALA A 100 -10.12 4.04 -1.40
N ARG A 101 -9.47 3.39 -0.44
CA ARG A 101 -9.67 3.63 1.00
C ARG A 101 -9.25 5.05 1.39
N ILE A 102 -8.04 5.48 1.00
CA ILE A 102 -7.56 6.85 1.28
C ILE A 102 -8.50 7.90 0.71
N LYS A 103 -9.07 7.66 -0.48
CA LYS A 103 -10.03 8.56 -1.13
C LYS A 103 -11.45 8.47 -0.55
N GLY A 104 -11.70 7.60 0.43
CA GLY A 104 -13.03 7.38 1.03
C GLY A 104 -14.06 6.76 0.07
N ILE A 105 -13.61 6.16 -1.04
CA ILE A 105 -14.47 5.55 -2.07
C ILE A 105 -14.40 4.03 -2.10
N SER A 106 -13.76 3.40 -1.10
CA SER A 106 -13.68 1.95 -1.02
C SER A 106 -15.04 1.35 -0.66
N TRP A 107 -15.61 0.60 -1.61
CA TRP A 107 -16.88 -0.11 -1.38
C TRP A 107 -16.77 -1.18 -0.28
N LYS A 108 -15.59 -1.73 -0.04
CA LYS A 108 -15.38 -2.69 1.05
C LYS A 108 -15.37 -2.02 2.41
N GLU A 109 -14.79 -0.82 2.51
CA GLU A 109 -14.84 -0.03 3.73
C GLU A 109 -16.27 0.37 4.08
N LEU A 110 -17.06 0.80 3.08
CA LEU A 110 -18.47 1.06 3.25
C LEU A 110 -19.21 -0.19 3.73
N LEU A 111 -18.99 -1.33 3.07
CA LEU A 111 -19.58 -2.61 3.46
C LEU A 111 -19.24 -2.97 4.91
N THR A 112 -17.99 -2.78 5.34
CA THR A 112 -17.56 -3.06 6.72
C THR A 112 -18.29 -2.16 7.72
N LYS A 113 -18.32 -0.85 7.49
CA LYS A 113 -19.05 0.10 8.34
C LYS A 113 -20.54 -0.25 8.46
N ASP A 114 -21.16 -0.64 7.35
CA ASP A 114 -22.55 -1.06 7.34
C ASP A 114 -22.77 -2.37 8.11
N ILE A 115 -21.86 -3.35 7.97
CA ILE A 115 -21.88 -4.60 8.75
C ILE A 115 -21.81 -4.28 10.25
N ASP A 116 -20.83 -3.47 10.68
CA ASP A 116 -20.62 -3.13 12.08
C ASP A 116 -21.85 -2.41 12.65
N SER A 117 -22.39 -1.42 11.94
CA SER A 117 -23.60 -0.69 12.35
C SER A 117 -24.84 -1.58 12.47
N VAL A 118 -24.99 -2.57 11.59
CA VAL A 118 -26.10 -3.51 11.66
C VAL A 118 -25.88 -4.53 12.78
N MET A 119 -24.64 -5.01 12.99
CA MET A 119 -24.30 -5.93 14.07
C MET A 119 -24.57 -5.33 15.45
N GLU A 120 -24.20 -4.06 15.68
CA GLU A 120 -24.47 -3.36 16.94
C GLU A 120 -25.98 -3.30 17.30
N LYS A 121 -26.84 -3.30 16.29
CA LYS A 121 -28.31 -3.20 16.45
C LYS A 121 -29.03 -4.53 16.39
N SER A 122 -28.31 -5.63 16.16
CA SER A 122 -28.90 -6.95 15.94
C SER A 122 -28.59 -7.88 17.09
N ASN A 123 -29.62 -8.47 17.70
CA ASN A 123 -29.47 -9.45 18.78
C ASN A 123 -29.42 -10.90 18.27
N ASN A 124 -29.78 -11.11 17.01
CA ASN A 124 -29.81 -12.45 16.41
C ASN A 124 -29.58 -12.39 14.88
N LYS A 125 -29.34 -13.56 14.32
CA LYS A 125 -29.04 -13.74 12.90
C LYS A 125 -30.15 -13.17 11.98
N TYR A 126 -31.41 -13.33 12.34
CA TYR A 126 -32.55 -12.86 11.55
C TYR A 126 -32.57 -11.33 11.47
N GLU A 127 -32.37 -10.66 12.60
CA GLU A 127 -32.29 -9.19 12.65
C GLU A 127 -31.13 -8.66 11.82
N PHE A 128 -29.96 -9.31 11.90
CA PHE A 128 -28.81 -8.98 11.07
C PHE A 128 -29.13 -9.09 9.56
N PHE A 129 -29.73 -10.20 9.14
CA PHE A 129 -30.14 -10.36 7.73
C PHE A 129 -31.11 -9.29 7.28
N THR A 130 -32.10 -8.99 8.12
CA THR A 130 -33.09 -7.96 7.82
C THR A 130 -32.47 -6.58 7.73
N GLY A 131 -31.53 -6.25 8.63
CA GLY A 131 -30.78 -5.00 8.62
C GLY A 131 -29.95 -4.84 7.35
N MET A 132 -29.17 -5.86 7.00
CA MET A 132 -28.36 -5.85 5.77
C MET A 132 -29.20 -5.76 4.50
N ASN A 133 -30.33 -6.47 4.44
CA ASN A 133 -31.27 -6.40 3.32
C ASN A 133 -31.90 -5.00 3.17
N LYS A 134 -32.22 -4.31 4.26
CA LYS A 134 -32.71 -2.92 4.23
C LYS A 134 -31.71 -1.96 3.61
N LEU A 135 -30.40 -2.22 3.78
CA LEU A 135 -29.33 -1.46 3.15
C LEU A 135 -29.03 -1.93 1.70
N GLY A 136 -29.78 -2.90 1.18
CA GLY A 136 -29.68 -3.41 -0.17
C GLY A 136 -28.60 -4.50 -0.36
N TYR A 137 -27.98 -4.99 0.71
CA TYR A 137 -27.01 -6.08 0.64
C TYR A 137 -27.72 -7.44 0.63
N LYS A 138 -27.18 -8.38 -0.16
CA LYS A 138 -27.56 -9.80 -0.08
C LYS A 138 -26.48 -10.55 0.71
N VAL A 139 -26.89 -11.24 1.77
CA VAL A 139 -26.01 -12.00 2.64
C VAL A 139 -26.27 -13.49 2.45
N ASN A 140 -25.23 -14.25 2.07
CA ASN A 140 -25.30 -15.70 1.99
C ASN A 140 -24.45 -16.30 3.11
N TRP A 141 -25.11 -16.77 4.15
CA TRP A 141 -24.50 -17.41 5.32
C TRP A 141 -25.04 -18.84 5.44
N SER A 142 -24.40 -19.77 4.74
CA SER A 142 -24.70 -21.20 4.77
C SER A 142 -23.98 -21.88 5.92
N LYS A 143 -24.64 -22.87 6.55
CA LYS A 143 -24.01 -23.74 7.57
C LYS A 143 -22.88 -24.59 7.00
N GLU A 144 -22.92 -24.88 5.72
CA GLU A 144 -21.92 -25.71 5.02
C GLU A 144 -20.66 -24.93 4.60
N LYS A 145 -20.74 -23.62 4.52
CA LYS A 145 -19.64 -22.76 4.12
C LYS A 145 -19.04 -22.06 5.33
N LEU A 146 -17.72 -22.21 5.49
CA LEU A 146 -16.94 -21.57 6.56
C LEU A 146 -16.77 -20.06 6.38
N SER A 147 -17.56 -19.42 5.51
CA SER A 147 -17.48 -17.99 5.23
C SER A 147 -18.82 -17.42 4.83
N ILE A 148 -19.07 -16.17 5.23
CA ILE A 148 -20.23 -15.39 4.84
C ILE A 148 -19.89 -14.65 3.55
N ILE A 149 -20.79 -14.68 2.56
CA ILE A 149 -20.62 -13.94 1.30
C ILE A 149 -21.60 -12.78 1.28
N TYR A 150 -21.08 -11.58 1.14
CA TYR A 150 -21.85 -10.36 0.97
C TYR A 150 -21.89 -9.97 -0.50
N THR A 151 -23.04 -9.55 -0.99
CA THR A 151 -23.21 -8.94 -2.31
C THR A 151 -23.75 -7.53 -2.12
N THR A 152 -23.03 -6.54 -2.64
CA THR A 152 -23.42 -5.12 -2.56
C THR A 152 -24.60 -4.81 -3.48
N PRO A 153 -25.31 -3.69 -3.27
CA PRO A 153 -26.36 -3.21 -4.19
C PRO A 153 -25.84 -3.03 -5.63
N THR A 154 -24.55 -2.72 -5.78
CA THR A 154 -23.88 -2.56 -7.09
C THR A 154 -23.39 -3.88 -7.69
N GLY A 155 -23.64 -5.03 -7.04
CA GLY A 155 -23.30 -6.37 -7.55
C GLY A 155 -21.91 -6.89 -7.19
N TYR A 156 -21.08 -6.12 -6.47
CA TYR A 156 -19.77 -6.63 -5.99
C TYR A 156 -19.96 -7.70 -4.92
N LYS A 157 -19.11 -8.73 -4.97
CA LYS A 157 -19.14 -9.85 -4.02
C LYS A 157 -17.87 -9.92 -3.20
N CYS A 158 -18.01 -10.10 -1.89
CA CYS A 158 -16.91 -10.29 -0.96
C CYS A 158 -17.25 -11.32 0.10
N SER A 159 -16.25 -12.13 0.51
CA SER A 159 -16.39 -12.96 1.72
C SER A 159 -15.90 -12.19 2.95
N ASP A 160 -16.44 -12.52 4.10
CA ASP A 160 -16.01 -12.02 5.41
C ASP A 160 -14.49 -12.09 5.60
N LYS A 161 -13.87 -13.22 5.20
CA LYS A 161 -12.40 -13.44 5.26
C LYS A 161 -11.57 -12.44 4.46
N LYS A 162 -12.19 -11.72 3.50
CA LYS A 162 -11.53 -10.72 2.64
C LYS A 162 -11.87 -9.29 3.03
N LEU A 163 -12.77 -9.11 4.02
CA LEU A 163 -13.21 -7.79 4.44
C LEU A 163 -12.26 -7.16 5.44
N HIS A 164 -11.71 -7.91 6.35
CA HIS A 164 -10.73 -7.41 7.33
C HIS A 164 -9.76 -8.45 7.83
N LYS A 165 -8.51 -7.99 7.99
CA LYS A 165 -7.62 -8.35 9.09
C LYS A 165 -7.07 -7.03 9.60
N GLU A 166 -7.52 -6.59 10.74
CA GLU A 166 -6.74 -5.71 11.59
C GLU A 166 -5.60 -6.50 12.22
#